data_1faa1bcadd672606eb9b988e7de1ab37
#
_entry.id   1faa1bcadd672606eb9b988e7de1ab37
#
_cell.length_a   1.000
_cell.length_b   1.000
_cell.length_c   1.000
_cell.angle_alpha   90.00
_cell.angle_beta   90.00
_cell.angle_gamma   90.00
#
_symmetry.space_group_name_H-M   'P 1'
#
loop_
_entity.id
_entity.type
_entity.pdbx_description
1 polymer ?
#
loop_
_entity_poly.entity_id
_entity_poly.type
_entity_poly.pdbx_seq_one_letter_code
_entity_poly.pdbx_strand_id
1 'polypeptide(L)'
;MIAPLRRVGIAVMALFVTLFLSASYIQVVASEEIADDDRNVRKLYESFSAERGQILAGGIPIATSIPVDNQFRYLRTYPYADLYAPVVGYYTLNQGNAGIESALNPVLTGRASSQILDRLTALVTGSTPEGASVQLTLDPEIQQIAYDAMGDRRGAVVVLDPSTGRVLAMVSTPSYDPNLLAAHSTSSVLGAYNELSENPDNPLANRAIAGDQYFPGSVFKVLMTAAALESGDYTAESEFLNPAELPLPLSTKSVKNSGGRLCGGEETTTLAEAFRLSCNIPYAELGLELGETAIGSMADDFGFGATLEIPLQVTPSNFPRGLDDAQLMLSSFGQFDVRVTPLQVAMLSAGVANGGVLMKPNLVDQVIAPNLRVLQSYEPTIYSRPLSPQVAQEMTRMMVNNVSQGVASAARIPGISVAGKTGTAETGIGDGRSFWFTGFAPAENPELVIAVVIEGSSPEGTANSIASPVAKTIMEAVITR
;
A
#
# COMPACT_ATOMS: atom_id res chain seq x y z
N MET A 1 -69.26 -10.26 -39.09
CA MET A 1 -68.88 -9.59 -37.86
C MET A 1 -67.69 -10.25 -37.10
N ILE A 2 -67.41 -11.56 -37.30
CA ILE A 2 -66.28 -12.26 -36.55
C ILE A 2 -64.90 -11.89 -37.06
N ALA A 3 -64.66 -11.63 -38.33
CA ALA A 3 -63.37 -11.34 -38.92
C ALA A 3 -62.73 -10.00 -38.41
N PRO A 4 -63.46 -8.89 -38.36
CA PRO A 4 -62.88 -7.65 -37.78
C PRO A 4 -62.63 -7.76 -36.31
N LEU A 5 -63.44 -8.47 -35.53
CA LEU A 5 -63.21 -8.72 -34.11
C LEU A 5 -61.95 -9.53 -33.86
N ARG A 6 -61.69 -10.56 -34.70
CA ARG A 6 -60.45 -11.36 -34.60
C ARG A 6 -59.20 -10.54 -34.94
N ARG A 7 -59.27 -9.60 -35.91
CA ARG A 7 -58.14 -8.69 -36.23
C ARG A 7 -57.81 -7.74 -35.06
N VAL A 8 -58.84 -7.17 -34.44
CA VAL A 8 -58.69 -6.32 -33.26
C VAL A 8 -58.11 -7.13 -32.13
N GLY A 9 -58.60 -8.37 -31.88
CA GLY A 9 -58.01 -9.23 -30.83
C GLY A 9 -56.53 -9.57 -31.06
N ILE A 10 -56.15 -9.85 -32.33
CA ILE A 10 -54.73 -10.10 -32.68
C ILE A 10 -53.88 -8.83 -32.47
N ALA A 11 -54.38 -7.65 -32.85
CA ALA A 11 -53.66 -6.40 -32.65
C ALA A 11 -53.44 -6.08 -31.15
N VAL A 12 -54.46 -6.28 -30.33
CA VAL A 12 -54.37 -6.09 -28.87
C VAL A 12 -53.36 -7.10 -28.26
N MET A 13 -53.42 -8.37 -28.67
CA MET A 13 -52.47 -9.39 -28.20
C MET A 13 -51.03 -9.06 -28.61
N ALA A 14 -50.80 -8.58 -29.83
CA ALA A 14 -49.49 -8.15 -30.30
C ALA A 14 -48.94 -6.99 -29.45
N LEU A 15 -49.80 -6.00 -29.11
CA LEU A 15 -49.44 -4.89 -28.24
C LEU A 15 -49.03 -5.39 -26.82
N PHE A 16 -49.78 -6.31 -26.23
CA PHE A 16 -49.44 -6.90 -24.95
C PHE A 16 -48.13 -7.69 -24.99
N VAL A 17 -47.89 -8.47 -26.03
CA VAL A 17 -46.63 -9.21 -26.23
C VAL A 17 -45.47 -8.22 -26.37
N THR A 18 -45.61 -7.16 -27.14
CA THR A 18 -44.58 -6.12 -27.28
C THR A 18 -44.29 -5.42 -25.95
N LEU A 19 -45.33 -5.08 -25.19
CA LEU A 19 -45.21 -4.47 -23.87
C LEU A 19 -44.49 -5.42 -22.89
N PHE A 20 -44.88 -6.70 -22.88
CA PHE A 20 -44.24 -7.72 -22.04
C PHE A 20 -42.76 -7.91 -22.38
N LEU A 21 -42.42 -8.01 -23.68
CA LEU A 21 -41.04 -8.14 -24.14
C LEU A 21 -40.22 -6.90 -23.77
N SER A 22 -40.78 -5.69 -23.96
CA SER A 22 -40.11 -4.45 -23.55
C SER A 22 -39.92 -4.36 -22.06
N ALA A 23 -40.93 -4.69 -21.25
CA ALA A 23 -40.81 -4.70 -19.80
C ALA A 23 -39.78 -5.75 -19.31
N SER A 24 -39.80 -6.95 -19.93
CA SER A 24 -38.83 -7.99 -19.62
C SER A 24 -37.41 -7.57 -19.98
N TYR A 25 -37.21 -6.95 -21.14
CA TYR A 25 -35.90 -6.41 -21.55
C TYR A 25 -35.39 -5.37 -20.55
N ILE A 26 -36.23 -4.40 -20.18
CA ILE A 26 -35.86 -3.35 -19.21
C ILE A 26 -35.54 -3.97 -17.82
N GLN A 27 -36.35 -4.95 -17.39
CA GLN A 27 -36.18 -5.53 -16.02
C GLN A 27 -35.05 -6.55 -15.92
N VAL A 28 -34.68 -7.25 -16.98
CA VAL A 28 -33.69 -8.35 -16.94
C VAL A 28 -32.37 -7.95 -17.60
N VAL A 29 -32.44 -7.26 -18.77
CA VAL A 29 -31.24 -6.97 -19.57
C VAL A 29 -30.68 -5.57 -19.26
N ALA A 30 -31.57 -4.55 -19.30
CA ALA A 30 -31.15 -3.16 -19.08
C ALA A 30 -31.22 -2.72 -17.62
N SER A 31 -31.60 -3.58 -16.68
CA SER A 31 -31.81 -3.23 -15.28
C SER A 31 -30.53 -2.79 -14.57
N GLU A 32 -29.40 -3.41 -14.87
CA GLU A 32 -28.10 -3.03 -14.30
C GLU A 32 -27.64 -1.69 -14.88
N GLU A 33 -27.70 -1.49 -16.18
CA GLU A 33 -27.30 -0.24 -16.83
C GLU A 33 -28.15 0.97 -16.38
N ILE A 34 -29.49 0.78 -16.27
CA ILE A 34 -30.38 1.81 -15.73
C ILE A 34 -30.17 2.04 -14.24
N ALA A 35 -29.83 0.99 -13.51
CA ALA A 35 -29.55 1.09 -12.09
C ALA A 35 -28.24 1.83 -11.82
N ASP A 36 -27.24 1.69 -12.66
CA ASP A 36 -25.92 2.33 -12.54
C ASP A 36 -25.84 3.72 -13.19
N ASP A 37 -26.95 4.23 -13.75
CA ASP A 37 -27.04 5.60 -14.26
C ASP A 37 -26.88 6.60 -13.09
N ASP A 38 -25.92 7.51 -13.18
CA ASP A 38 -25.60 8.53 -12.16
C ASP A 38 -26.80 9.43 -11.80
N ARG A 39 -27.82 9.49 -12.68
CA ARG A 39 -29.07 10.21 -12.45
C ARG A 39 -30.08 9.44 -11.61
N ASN A 40 -29.80 8.17 -11.27
CA ASN A 40 -30.72 7.31 -10.52
C ASN A 40 -30.62 7.54 -9.00
N VAL A 41 -31.08 8.69 -8.56
CA VAL A 41 -31.11 9.07 -7.13
C VAL A 41 -31.85 8.07 -6.23
N ARG A 42 -32.75 7.24 -6.81
CA ARG A 42 -33.49 6.22 -6.05
C ARG A 42 -32.56 5.14 -5.50
N LYS A 43 -31.60 4.68 -6.31
CA LYS A 43 -30.58 3.69 -5.90
C LYS A 43 -29.67 4.27 -4.82
N LEU A 44 -29.36 5.57 -4.93
CA LEU A 44 -28.61 6.30 -3.90
C LEU A 44 -29.36 6.26 -2.55
N TYR A 45 -30.61 6.67 -2.50
CA TYR A 45 -31.41 6.60 -1.28
C TYR A 45 -31.54 5.18 -0.72
N GLU A 46 -31.75 4.18 -1.57
CA GLU A 46 -31.79 2.77 -1.17
C GLU A 46 -30.47 2.30 -0.56
N SER A 47 -29.32 2.73 -1.10
CA SER A 47 -28.00 2.35 -0.57
C SER A 47 -27.71 2.95 0.82
N PHE A 48 -28.23 4.15 1.10
CA PHE A 48 -28.11 4.82 2.39
C PHE A 48 -29.21 4.41 3.39
N SER A 49 -30.28 3.75 2.93
CA SER A 49 -31.35 3.27 3.80
C SER A 49 -31.14 1.87 4.36
N ALA A 50 -30.12 1.15 3.89
CA ALA A 50 -29.70 -0.14 4.40
C ALA A 50 -28.54 0.01 5.42
N GLU A 51 -28.54 -0.81 6.45
CA GLU A 51 -27.42 -0.81 7.41
C GLU A 51 -26.18 -1.39 6.73
N ARG A 52 -25.18 -0.52 6.56
CA ARG A 52 -23.90 -0.90 5.97
C ARG A 52 -23.03 -1.60 6.99
N GLY A 53 -22.43 -2.73 6.63
CA GLY A 53 -21.56 -3.54 7.49
C GLY A 53 -20.42 -2.72 8.12
N GLN A 54 -19.99 -3.13 9.29
CA GLN A 54 -18.89 -2.46 10.00
C GLN A 54 -17.53 -2.78 9.36
N ILE A 55 -16.59 -1.85 9.49
CA ILE A 55 -15.17 -2.10 9.25
C ILE A 55 -14.50 -2.12 10.63
N LEU A 56 -13.75 -3.19 10.90
CA LEU A 56 -13.18 -3.47 12.22
C LEU A 56 -11.65 -3.54 12.12
N ALA A 57 -10.95 -3.06 13.14
CA ALA A 57 -9.53 -3.30 13.38
C ALA A 57 -9.37 -3.83 14.81
N GLY A 58 -8.71 -5.00 14.99
CA GLY A 58 -8.60 -5.64 16.31
C GLY A 58 -9.95 -5.87 17.01
N GLY A 59 -11.04 -6.07 16.26
CA GLY A 59 -12.40 -6.17 16.77
C GLY A 59 -13.07 -4.84 17.13
N ILE A 60 -12.39 -3.72 16.97
CA ILE A 60 -12.92 -2.37 17.27
C ILE A 60 -13.54 -1.79 16.00
N PRO A 61 -14.80 -1.28 16.03
CA PRO A 61 -15.42 -0.63 14.88
C PRO A 61 -14.72 0.70 14.53
N ILE A 62 -14.07 0.75 13.38
CA ILE A 62 -13.41 1.96 12.85
C ILE A 62 -14.27 2.68 11.78
N ALA A 63 -15.28 1.99 11.26
CA ALA A 63 -16.38 2.57 10.50
C ALA A 63 -17.68 1.83 10.83
N THR A 64 -18.74 2.57 11.14
CA THR A 64 -20.05 2.02 11.54
C THR A 64 -21.19 2.86 10.98
N SER A 65 -22.39 2.27 10.90
CA SER A 65 -23.60 2.96 10.50
C SER A 65 -24.47 3.19 11.73
N ILE A 66 -24.86 4.43 11.98
CA ILE A 66 -25.77 4.78 13.07
C ILE A 66 -27.14 5.15 12.52
N PRO A 67 -28.26 4.71 13.15
CA PRO A 67 -29.60 5.07 12.72
C PRO A 67 -29.83 6.58 12.91
N VAL A 68 -30.49 7.20 11.92
CA VAL A 68 -30.86 8.62 11.95
C VAL A 68 -32.32 8.80 11.50
N ASP A 69 -32.98 9.81 12.04
CA ASP A 69 -34.39 10.13 11.73
C ASP A 69 -34.45 11.07 10.51
N ASN A 70 -34.07 10.56 9.33
CA ASN A 70 -34.20 11.25 8.05
C ASN A 70 -34.42 10.24 6.90
N GLN A 71 -34.54 10.73 5.66
CA GLN A 71 -34.80 9.92 4.47
C GLN A 71 -33.73 8.83 4.19
N PHE A 72 -32.52 8.99 4.73
CA PHE A 72 -31.42 8.06 4.53
C PHE A 72 -31.38 6.94 5.56
N ARG A 73 -32.06 7.07 6.70
CA ARG A 73 -32.17 6.11 7.80
C ARG A 73 -30.88 5.79 8.56
N TYR A 74 -29.72 5.75 7.89
CA TYR A 74 -28.42 5.48 8.48
C TYR A 74 -27.40 6.53 8.06
N LEU A 75 -26.55 6.95 9.01
CA LEU A 75 -25.38 7.79 8.78
C LEU A 75 -24.12 6.97 8.98
N ARG A 76 -23.22 6.97 8.00
CA ARG A 76 -21.91 6.36 8.12
C ARG A 76 -21.01 7.22 8.98
N THR A 77 -20.36 6.63 10.00
CA THR A 77 -19.51 7.35 10.95
C THR A 77 -18.17 6.65 11.09
N TYR A 78 -17.14 7.44 11.37
CA TYR A 78 -15.74 7.02 11.52
C TYR A 78 -15.22 7.51 12.88
N PRO A 79 -15.32 6.69 13.94
CA PRO A 79 -15.04 7.13 15.33
C PRO A 79 -13.60 7.58 15.56
N TYR A 80 -12.66 7.08 14.73
CA TYR A 80 -11.23 7.39 14.83
C TYR A 80 -10.74 8.31 13.69
N ALA A 81 -11.68 8.97 13.03
CA ALA A 81 -11.44 10.03 12.04
C ALA A 81 -10.21 9.77 11.15
N ASP A 82 -9.21 10.63 11.26
CA ASP A 82 -8.00 10.69 10.43
C ASP A 82 -7.03 9.51 10.63
N LEU A 83 -7.07 8.81 11.77
CA LEU A 83 -6.17 7.68 12.06
C LEU A 83 -6.26 6.55 11.03
N TYR A 84 -7.47 6.25 10.53
CA TYR A 84 -7.71 5.16 9.59
C TYR A 84 -8.18 5.64 8.21
N ALA A 85 -8.40 6.94 8.02
CA ALA A 85 -8.97 7.47 6.78
C ALA A 85 -8.23 7.03 5.50
N PRO A 86 -6.88 6.99 5.45
CA PRO A 86 -6.16 6.56 4.24
C PRO A 86 -6.47 5.12 3.83
N VAL A 87 -6.82 4.25 4.79
CA VAL A 87 -7.17 2.84 4.54
C VAL A 87 -8.67 2.68 4.34
N VAL A 88 -9.47 3.16 5.28
CA VAL A 88 -10.93 2.99 5.25
C VAL A 88 -11.55 3.76 4.09
N GLY A 89 -11.03 4.95 3.80
CA GLY A 89 -11.61 5.86 2.84
C GLY A 89 -12.86 6.55 3.39
N TYR A 90 -13.81 6.81 2.52
CA TYR A 90 -15.08 7.44 2.86
C TYR A 90 -16.23 6.87 2.02
N TYR A 91 -17.43 6.96 2.58
CA TYR A 91 -18.69 6.64 1.93
C TYR A 91 -19.53 7.91 1.83
N THR A 92 -19.78 8.39 0.62
CA THR A 92 -20.39 9.71 0.37
C THR A 92 -21.55 9.66 -0.60
N LEU A 93 -22.41 10.68 -0.54
CA LEU A 93 -23.60 10.77 -1.38
C LEU A 93 -23.29 11.01 -2.86
N ASN A 94 -22.24 11.77 -3.18
CA ASN A 94 -22.10 12.35 -4.53
C ASN A 94 -20.65 12.54 -5.02
N GLN A 95 -19.64 12.05 -4.26
CA GLN A 95 -18.23 12.16 -4.65
C GLN A 95 -17.57 10.79 -4.93
N GLY A 96 -18.39 9.74 -5.06
CA GLY A 96 -17.90 8.36 -5.11
C GLY A 96 -17.45 7.86 -3.74
N ASN A 97 -16.91 6.66 -3.66
CA ASN A 97 -16.38 6.06 -2.45
C ASN A 97 -14.88 5.83 -2.62
N ALA A 98 -14.14 5.78 -1.53
CA ALA A 98 -12.70 5.52 -1.56
C ALA A 98 -12.31 4.42 -0.57
N GLY A 99 -11.06 3.94 -0.65
CA GLY A 99 -10.52 2.98 0.31
C GLY A 99 -11.30 1.66 0.38
N ILE A 100 -11.33 1.05 1.56
CA ILE A 100 -12.09 -0.18 1.84
C ILE A 100 -13.59 0.03 1.61
N GLU A 101 -14.13 1.22 1.87
CA GLU A 101 -15.53 1.55 1.59
C GLU A 101 -15.90 1.37 0.10
N SER A 102 -14.96 1.65 -0.80
CA SER A 102 -15.12 1.42 -2.24
C SER A 102 -14.81 -0.04 -2.62
N ALA A 103 -13.63 -0.53 -2.25
CA ALA A 103 -13.12 -1.84 -2.67
C ALA A 103 -14.02 -3.01 -2.23
N LEU A 104 -14.58 -2.92 -1.03
CA LEU A 104 -15.48 -3.93 -0.47
C LEU A 104 -16.95 -3.49 -0.40
N ASN A 105 -17.32 -2.51 -1.24
CA ASN A 105 -18.70 -2.03 -1.29
C ASN A 105 -19.75 -3.14 -1.46
N PRO A 106 -19.58 -4.15 -2.33
CA PRO A 106 -20.55 -5.25 -2.44
C PRO A 106 -20.71 -6.05 -1.14
N VAL A 107 -19.64 -6.25 -0.38
CA VAL A 107 -19.63 -6.94 0.92
C VAL A 107 -20.38 -6.11 1.95
N LEU A 108 -19.98 -4.84 2.10
CA LEU A 108 -20.51 -3.91 3.08
C LEU A 108 -21.98 -3.54 2.84
N THR A 109 -22.51 -3.74 1.63
CA THR A 109 -23.92 -3.50 1.28
C THR A 109 -24.77 -4.78 1.21
N GLY A 110 -24.20 -5.95 1.57
CA GLY A 110 -24.93 -7.22 1.49
C GLY A 110 -25.16 -7.75 0.07
N ARG A 111 -24.43 -7.23 -0.93
CA ARG A 111 -24.61 -7.58 -2.36
C ARG A 111 -23.58 -8.57 -2.88
N ALA A 112 -22.57 -8.95 -2.10
CA ALA A 112 -21.57 -9.92 -2.51
C ALA A 112 -22.20 -11.31 -2.79
N SER A 113 -21.58 -12.08 -3.69
CA SER A 113 -22.03 -13.43 -4.04
C SER A 113 -22.06 -14.37 -2.83
N SER A 114 -21.17 -14.21 -1.87
CA SER A 114 -21.16 -14.95 -0.61
C SER A 114 -22.37 -14.71 0.29
N GLN A 115 -23.16 -13.66 0.04
CA GLN A 115 -24.33 -13.23 0.81
C GLN A 115 -25.67 -13.53 0.10
N ILE A 116 -25.66 -14.30 -1.01
CA ILE A 116 -26.88 -14.62 -1.79
C ILE A 116 -27.96 -15.29 -0.93
N LEU A 117 -27.57 -16.25 -0.07
CA LEU A 117 -28.54 -16.96 0.78
C LEU A 117 -29.15 -16.03 1.83
N ASP A 118 -28.38 -15.13 2.40
CA ASP A 118 -28.86 -14.17 3.37
C ASP A 118 -29.85 -13.20 2.73
N ARG A 119 -29.59 -12.76 1.47
CA ARG A 119 -30.53 -11.95 0.67
C ARG A 119 -31.84 -12.69 0.35
N LEU A 120 -31.76 -13.96 -0.05
CA LEU A 120 -32.94 -14.77 -0.31
C LEU A 120 -33.79 -14.95 0.96
N THR A 121 -33.15 -15.17 2.09
CA THR A 121 -33.82 -15.23 3.40
C THR A 121 -34.49 -13.91 3.75
N ALA A 122 -33.80 -12.78 3.55
CA ALA A 122 -34.36 -11.46 3.78
C ALA A 122 -35.60 -11.17 2.90
N LEU A 123 -35.56 -11.58 1.62
CA LEU A 123 -36.72 -11.47 0.73
C LEU A 123 -37.94 -12.29 1.20
N VAL A 124 -37.72 -13.50 1.72
CA VAL A 124 -38.79 -14.37 2.22
C VAL A 124 -39.36 -13.87 3.55
N THR A 125 -38.50 -13.34 4.42
CA THR A 125 -38.89 -12.84 5.75
C THR A 125 -39.38 -11.40 5.74
N GLY A 126 -39.18 -10.67 4.63
CA GLY A 126 -39.50 -9.25 4.52
C GLY A 126 -38.54 -8.34 5.31
N SER A 127 -37.38 -8.87 5.73
CA SER A 127 -36.36 -8.07 6.42
C SER A 127 -35.48 -7.30 5.40
N THR A 128 -34.89 -6.20 5.85
CA THR A 128 -33.92 -5.44 5.04
C THR A 128 -32.59 -6.22 5.01
N PRO A 129 -31.95 -6.42 3.85
CA PRO A 129 -30.62 -6.99 3.81
C PRO A 129 -29.65 -6.11 4.57
N GLU A 130 -28.83 -6.71 5.42
CA GLU A 130 -27.76 -6.04 6.16
C GLU A 130 -26.41 -6.37 5.52
N GLY A 131 -25.47 -5.42 5.57
CA GLY A 131 -24.10 -5.63 5.09
C GLY A 131 -23.29 -6.53 5.99
N ALA A 132 -22.35 -7.31 5.41
CA ALA A 132 -21.37 -8.05 6.20
C ALA A 132 -20.27 -7.12 6.70
N SER A 133 -19.78 -7.39 7.90
CA SER A 133 -18.66 -6.68 8.51
C SER A 133 -17.32 -7.19 7.95
N VAL A 134 -16.34 -6.31 7.89
CA VAL A 134 -14.98 -6.62 7.42
C VAL A 134 -13.99 -6.39 8.56
N GLN A 135 -13.33 -7.45 9.01
CA GLN A 135 -12.23 -7.38 9.96
C GLN A 135 -10.93 -7.16 9.18
N LEU A 136 -10.25 -6.04 9.43
CA LEU A 136 -8.92 -5.76 8.86
C LEU A 136 -7.82 -6.43 9.68
N THR A 137 -6.66 -6.61 9.06
CA THR A 137 -5.45 -7.12 9.71
C THR A 137 -4.74 -6.07 10.56
N LEU A 138 -5.15 -4.79 10.48
CA LEU A 138 -4.57 -3.71 11.24
C LEU A 138 -4.69 -3.97 12.75
N ASP A 139 -3.56 -3.81 13.44
CA ASP A 139 -3.49 -3.78 14.90
C ASP A 139 -3.72 -2.34 15.37
N PRO A 140 -4.76 -2.06 16.17
CA PRO A 140 -5.10 -0.70 16.59
C PRO A 140 -3.98 0.02 17.34
N GLU A 141 -3.23 -0.72 18.13
CA GLU A 141 -2.14 -0.13 18.94
C GLU A 141 -0.93 0.19 18.05
N ILE A 142 -0.54 -0.71 17.13
CA ILE A 142 0.54 -0.45 16.17
C ILE A 142 0.16 0.72 15.25
N GLN A 143 -1.08 0.77 14.79
CA GLN A 143 -1.59 1.86 13.96
C GLN A 143 -1.50 3.20 14.67
N GLN A 144 -1.93 3.26 15.95
CA GLN A 144 -1.86 4.48 16.76
C GLN A 144 -0.42 4.92 16.99
N ILE A 145 0.46 3.99 17.40
CA ILE A 145 1.88 4.28 17.63
C ILE A 145 2.55 4.79 16.35
N ALA A 146 2.24 4.18 15.20
CA ALA A 146 2.80 4.59 13.92
C ALA A 146 2.30 5.99 13.51
N TYR A 147 1.02 6.29 13.74
CA TYR A 147 0.44 7.59 13.47
C TYR A 147 1.06 8.68 14.35
N ASP A 148 1.16 8.43 15.66
CA ASP A 148 1.76 9.37 16.62
C ASP A 148 3.25 9.60 16.33
N ALA A 149 3.99 8.55 15.95
CA ALA A 149 5.38 8.66 15.58
C ALA A 149 5.61 9.49 14.31
N MET A 150 4.66 9.49 13.38
CA MET A 150 4.70 10.36 12.20
C MET A 150 4.44 11.83 12.58
N GLY A 151 3.52 12.10 13.48
CA GLY A 151 3.11 13.46 13.85
C GLY A 151 2.75 14.29 12.62
N ASP A 152 3.21 15.54 12.56
CA ASP A 152 2.90 16.47 11.45
C ASP A 152 3.77 16.25 10.19
N ARG A 153 4.60 15.19 10.15
CA ARG A 153 5.46 14.92 8.99
C ARG A 153 4.64 14.40 7.82
N ARG A 154 4.97 14.87 6.61
CA ARG A 154 4.40 14.34 5.38
C ARG A 154 5.13 13.05 4.98
N GLY A 155 4.36 11.98 4.72
CA GLY A 155 4.94 10.69 4.35
C GLY A 155 4.04 9.51 4.64
N ALA A 156 4.66 8.32 4.84
CA ALA A 156 3.92 7.10 5.12
C ALA A 156 4.72 6.11 5.94
N VAL A 157 4.00 5.26 6.67
CA VAL A 157 4.53 4.07 7.37
C VAL A 157 3.72 2.85 6.95
N VAL A 158 4.42 1.75 6.68
CA VAL A 158 3.84 0.43 6.50
C VAL A 158 4.53 -0.53 7.47
N VAL A 159 3.73 -1.29 8.24
CA VAL A 159 4.21 -2.37 9.12
C VAL A 159 3.57 -3.67 8.66
N LEU A 160 4.41 -4.69 8.45
CA LEU A 160 3.99 -6.03 8.00
C LEU A 160 4.41 -7.09 9.02
N ASP A 161 3.62 -8.15 9.14
CA ASP A 161 4.07 -9.44 9.66
C ASP A 161 4.77 -10.21 8.52
N PRO A 162 6.08 -10.46 8.61
CA PRO A 162 6.81 -11.12 7.52
C PRO A 162 6.40 -12.57 7.28
N SER A 163 5.89 -13.25 8.31
CA SER A 163 5.53 -14.66 8.25
C SER A 163 4.19 -14.93 7.57
N THR A 164 3.29 -13.94 7.61
CA THR A 164 1.93 -14.06 7.09
C THR A 164 1.61 -13.10 5.95
N GLY A 165 2.34 -11.99 5.82
CA GLY A 165 2.02 -10.91 4.90
C GLY A 165 0.90 -9.97 5.38
N ARG A 166 0.41 -10.12 6.62
CA ARG A 166 -0.60 -9.23 7.20
C ARG A 166 -0.05 -7.81 7.32
N VAL A 167 -0.83 -6.82 6.89
CA VAL A 167 -0.55 -5.41 7.13
C VAL A 167 -1.02 -5.07 8.54
N LEU A 168 -0.07 -4.83 9.45
CA LEU A 168 -0.34 -4.52 10.85
C LEU A 168 -0.61 -3.03 11.08
N ALA A 169 0.05 -2.16 10.29
CA ALA A 169 -0.25 -0.74 10.26
C ALA A 169 -0.01 -0.16 8.86
N MET A 170 -0.82 0.83 8.50
CA MET A 170 -0.70 1.58 7.25
C MET A 170 -1.10 3.03 7.51
N VAL A 171 -0.10 3.89 7.62
CA VAL A 171 -0.26 5.32 7.91
C VAL A 171 0.14 6.14 6.69
N SER A 172 -0.64 7.16 6.40
CA SER A 172 -0.34 8.18 5.39
C SER A 172 -0.67 9.56 5.97
N THR A 173 0.29 10.46 6.01
CA THR A 173 0.15 11.82 6.55
C THR A 173 0.54 12.88 5.51
N PRO A 174 -0.13 14.06 5.50
CA PRO A 174 -1.31 14.38 6.31
C PRO A 174 -2.52 13.52 5.94
N SER A 175 -3.43 13.33 6.88
CA SER A 175 -4.68 12.60 6.73
C SER A 175 -5.88 13.57 6.77
N TYR A 176 -7.09 13.05 6.84
CA TYR A 176 -8.32 13.83 6.84
C TYR A 176 -9.42 13.18 7.68
N ASP A 177 -10.45 13.95 8.07
CA ASP A 177 -11.65 13.42 8.74
C ASP A 177 -12.68 12.95 7.69
N PRO A 178 -12.91 11.64 7.52
CA PRO A 178 -13.86 11.11 6.55
C PRO A 178 -15.33 11.42 6.92
N ASN A 179 -15.63 11.78 8.18
CA ASN A 179 -16.97 12.20 8.59
C ASN A 179 -17.45 13.44 7.85
N LEU A 180 -16.54 14.34 7.44
CA LEU A 180 -16.86 15.51 6.64
C LEU A 180 -17.45 15.14 5.27
N LEU A 181 -17.05 13.98 4.73
CA LEU A 181 -17.49 13.45 3.43
C LEU A 181 -18.70 12.52 3.55
N ALA A 182 -18.99 12.01 4.74
CA ALA A 182 -20.13 11.12 5.01
C ALA A 182 -21.43 11.84 5.37
N ALA A 183 -21.39 13.16 5.51
CA ALA A 183 -22.57 13.95 5.87
C ALA A 183 -23.69 13.85 4.83
N HIS A 184 -24.96 13.95 5.28
CA HIS A 184 -26.15 13.91 4.41
C HIS A 184 -26.48 15.26 3.75
N SER A 185 -25.58 16.22 3.79
CA SER A 185 -25.70 17.53 3.15
C SER A 185 -24.79 17.59 1.92
N THR A 186 -25.36 17.53 0.73
CA THR A 186 -24.62 17.60 -0.54
C THR A 186 -23.69 18.82 -0.64
N SER A 187 -24.16 19.99 -0.17
CA SER A 187 -23.36 21.22 -0.21
C SER A 187 -22.17 21.18 0.77
N SER A 188 -22.37 20.62 1.96
CA SER A 188 -21.29 20.45 2.95
C SER A 188 -20.24 19.46 2.46
N VAL A 189 -20.66 18.31 1.93
CA VAL A 189 -19.78 17.30 1.36
C VAL A 189 -18.97 17.85 0.19
N LEU A 190 -19.62 18.58 -0.74
CA LEU A 190 -18.92 19.18 -1.88
C LEU A 190 -17.91 20.23 -1.41
N GLY A 191 -18.24 21.06 -0.43
CA GLY A 191 -17.32 22.03 0.14
C GLY A 191 -16.08 21.36 0.76
N ALA A 192 -16.31 20.38 1.62
CA ALA A 192 -15.22 19.61 2.26
C ALA A 192 -14.36 18.85 1.24
N TYR A 193 -14.99 18.23 0.23
CA TYR A 193 -14.25 17.52 -0.82
C TYR A 193 -13.37 18.46 -1.66
N ASN A 194 -13.87 19.63 -2.04
CA ASN A 194 -13.10 20.62 -2.77
C ASN A 194 -11.92 21.12 -1.93
N GLU A 195 -12.12 21.43 -0.65
CA GLU A 195 -11.05 21.83 0.26
C GLU A 195 -9.94 20.77 0.36
N LEU A 196 -10.31 19.50 0.52
CA LEU A 196 -9.37 18.39 0.60
C LEU A 196 -8.66 18.12 -0.73
N SER A 197 -9.37 18.21 -1.86
CA SER A 197 -8.81 17.93 -3.20
C SER A 197 -7.92 19.04 -3.74
N GLU A 198 -8.18 20.29 -3.35
CA GLU A 198 -7.37 21.46 -3.70
C GLU A 198 -6.19 21.69 -2.73
N ASN A 199 -6.13 20.94 -1.63
CA ASN A 199 -5.06 21.04 -0.65
C ASN A 199 -3.74 20.56 -1.28
N PRO A 200 -2.68 21.40 -1.31
CA PRO A 200 -1.38 21.05 -1.91
C PRO A 200 -0.71 19.87 -1.23
N ASP A 201 -1.07 19.58 0.03
CA ASP A 201 -0.55 18.41 0.75
C ASP A 201 -1.28 17.12 0.41
N ASN A 202 -2.32 17.17 -0.45
CA ASN A 202 -3.08 16.02 -0.95
C ASN A 202 -3.42 14.98 0.14
N PRO A 203 -4.22 15.33 1.16
CA PRO A 203 -4.54 14.43 2.28
C PRO A 203 -5.40 13.23 1.87
N LEU A 204 -6.09 13.30 0.72
CA LEU A 204 -6.89 12.19 0.19
C LEU A 204 -6.04 11.03 -0.34
N ALA A 205 -4.75 11.26 -0.63
CA ALA A 205 -3.86 10.23 -1.15
C ALA A 205 -3.38 9.27 -0.06
N ASN A 206 -3.54 7.96 -0.27
CA ASN A 206 -2.86 6.96 0.55
C ASN A 206 -1.43 6.75 0.02
N ARG A 207 -0.48 7.49 0.56
CA ARG A 207 0.94 7.47 0.17
C ARG A 207 1.61 6.12 0.38
N ALA A 208 1.05 5.27 1.24
CA ALA A 208 1.60 3.95 1.51
C ALA A 208 1.54 3.00 0.29
N ILE A 209 0.55 3.22 -0.59
CA ILE A 209 0.24 2.31 -1.71
C ILE A 209 -0.02 3.02 -3.04
N ALA A 210 -0.26 4.34 -3.05
CA ALA A 210 -0.69 5.09 -4.22
C ALA A 210 -0.15 6.53 -4.22
N GLY A 211 -0.58 7.33 -5.19
CA GLY A 211 -0.15 8.72 -5.37
C GLY A 211 1.14 8.80 -6.17
N ASP A 212 1.87 9.90 -5.98
CA ASP A 212 3.19 10.11 -6.57
C ASP A 212 4.17 9.12 -5.94
N GLN A 213 4.58 8.13 -6.73
CA GLN A 213 5.57 7.16 -6.26
C GLN A 213 6.89 7.84 -5.94
N TYR A 214 7.61 7.27 -4.98
CA TYR A 214 8.87 7.81 -4.51
C TYR A 214 10.06 7.19 -5.23
N PHE A 215 11.13 7.94 -5.36
CA PHE A 215 12.46 7.36 -5.60
C PHE A 215 12.91 6.66 -4.32
N PRO A 216 13.32 5.37 -4.38
CA PRO A 216 13.75 4.64 -3.19
C PRO A 216 15.12 5.10 -2.67
N GLY A 217 15.97 5.62 -3.55
CA GLY A 217 17.36 5.87 -3.20
C GLY A 217 18.03 4.62 -2.63
N SER A 218 18.87 4.79 -1.63
CA SER A 218 19.69 3.69 -1.10
C SER A 218 18.93 2.52 -0.43
N VAL A 219 17.61 2.59 -0.21
CA VAL A 219 16.87 1.38 0.22
C VAL A 219 16.76 0.36 -0.91
N PHE A 220 16.87 0.78 -2.17
CA PHE A 220 16.94 -0.11 -3.32
C PHE A 220 18.19 -1.01 -3.32
N LYS A 221 19.25 -0.62 -2.60
CA LYS A 221 20.44 -1.46 -2.41
C LYS A 221 20.15 -2.79 -1.71
N VAL A 222 19.01 -2.91 -1.02
CA VAL A 222 18.54 -4.21 -0.50
C VAL A 222 18.30 -5.18 -1.66
N LEU A 223 17.57 -4.74 -2.69
CA LEU A 223 17.31 -5.54 -3.88
C LEU A 223 18.60 -5.81 -4.68
N MET A 224 19.44 -4.80 -4.84
CA MET A 224 20.71 -4.94 -5.56
C MET A 224 21.66 -5.94 -4.89
N THR A 225 21.78 -5.89 -3.57
CA THR A 225 22.58 -6.83 -2.78
C THR A 225 21.98 -8.24 -2.88
N ALA A 226 20.65 -8.36 -2.83
CA ALA A 226 19.94 -9.61 -3.05
C ALA A 226 20.28 -10.23 -4.40
N ALA A 227 20.21 -9.44 -5.48
CA ALA A 227 20.54 -9.88 -6.83
C ALA A 227 22.02 -10.35 -6.95
N ALA A 228 22.94 -9.60 -6.35
CA ALA A 228 24.34 -9.95 -6.35
C ALA A 228 24.62 -11.27 -5.62
N LEU A 229 24.13 -11.42 -4.41
CA LEU A 229 24.37 -12.62 -3.61
C LEU A 229 23.66 -13.85 -4.18
N GLU A 230 22.46 -13.71 -4.72
CA GLU A 230 21.67 -14.82 -5.29
C GLU A 230 22.23 -15.29 -6.64
N SER A 231 22.96 -14.42 -7.38
CA SER A 231 23.67 -14.85 -8.61
C SER A 231 24.74 -15.91 -8.34
N GLY A 232 25.30 -15.94 -7.12
CA GLY A 232 26.41 -16.81 -6.75
C GLY A 232 27.78 -16.30 -7.20
N ASP A 233 27.85 -15.22 -7.97
CA ASP A 233 29.10 -14.63 -8.45
C ASP A 233 29.73 -13.66 -7.44
N TYR A 234 28.93 -13.21 -6.47
CA TYR A 234 29.35 -12.25 -5.43
C TYR A 234 29.12 -12.78 -4.03
N THR A 235 29.98 -12.31 -3.13
CA THR A 235 29.88 -12.53 -1.69
C THR A 235 29.91 -11.19 -0.94
N ALA A 236 29.70 -11.21 0.36
CA ALA A 236 29.83 -10.00 1.21
C ALA A 236 31.24 -9.38 1.14
N GLU A 237 32.26 -10.19 0.86
CA GLU A 237 33.67 -9.82 0.75
C GLU A 237 34.10 -9.42 -0.68
N SER A 238 33.23 -9.52 -1.67
CA SER A 238 33.55 -9.08 -3.04
C SER A 238 33.93 -7.60 -3.05
N GLU A 239 35.09 -7.29 -3.65
CA GLU A 239 35.67 -5.95 -3.66
C GLU A 239 35.26 -5.15 -4.90
N PHE A 240 35.05 -3.87 -4.71
CA PHE A 240 34.71 -2.89 -5.73
C PHE A 240 35.61 -1.68 -5.65
N LEU A 241 35.83 -1.00 -6.74
CA LEU A 241 36.47 0.31 -6.76
C LEU A 241 35.59 1.34 -6.03
N ASN A 242 36.22 2.27 -5.33
CA ASN A 242 35.53 3.25 -4.54
C ASN A 242 36.18 4.64 -4.66
N PRO A 243 36.35 5.16 -5.88
CA PRO A 243 36.89 6.50 -6.10
C PRO A 243 35.96 7.55 -5.51
N ALA A 244 36.45 8.79 -5.36
CA ALA A 244 35.63 9.91 -4.89
C ALA A 244 34.52 10.25 -5.89
N GLU A 245 34.74 9.98 -7.16
CA GLU A 245 33.84 10.29 -8.28
C GLU A 245 34.00 9.29 -9.41
N LEU A 246 32.89 8.80 -9.97
CA LEU A 246 32.82 7.87 -11.09
C LEU A 246 32.09 8.54 -12.25
N PRO A 247 32.73 8.82 -13.40
CA PRO A 247 32.07 9.41 -14.56
C PRO A 247 30.94 8.55 -15.09
N LEU A 248 29.81 9.16 -15.43
CA LEU A 248 28.73 8.48 -16.13
C LEU A 248 29.07 8.37 -17.62
N PRO A 249 28.89 7.19 -18.23
CA PRO A 249 29.08 7.00 -19.66
C PRO A 249 28.27 8.00 -20.49
N LEU A 250 28.85 8.52 -21.56
CA LEU A 250 28.22 9.47 -22.50
C LEU A 250 27.61 10.72 -21.83
N SER A 251 28.09 11.11 -20.64
CA SER A 251 27.58 12.24 -19.86
C SER A 251 28.72 13.12 -19.34
N THR A 252 28.41 14.37 -19.05
CA THR A 252 29.32 15.29 -18.33
C THR A 252 29.15 15.19 -16.82
N LYS A 253 28.21 14.33 -16.33
CA LYS A 253 27.92 14.11 -14.92
C LYS A 253 28.67 12.90 -14.38
N SER A 254 28.74 12.79 -13.08
CA SER A 254 29.37 11.68 -12.37
C SER A 254 28.53 11.24 -11.19
N VAL A 255 28.71 9.98 -10.80
CA VAL A 255 28.21 9.44 -9.52
C VAL A 255 29.19 9.83 -8.41
N LYS A 256 28.66 10.24 -7.27
CA LYS A 256 29.43 10.54 -6.06
C LYS A 256 28.88 9.76 -4.89
N ASN A 257 29.77 9.36 -3.98
CA ASN A 257 29.36 8.88 -2.67
C ASN A 257 28.83 10.04 -1.81
N SER A 258 28.03 9.75 -0.79
CA SER A 258 27.53 10.76 0.13
C SER A 258 28.70 11.58 0.72
N GLY A 259 28.61 12.92 0.62
CA GLY A 259 29.67 13.82 1.05
C GLY A 259 30.83 14.00 0.05
N GLY A 260 30.77 13.40 -1.16
CA GLY A 260 31.73 13.61 -2.24
C GLY A 260 33.17 13.15 -1.93
N ARG A 261 33.31 12.08 -1.10
CA ARG A 261 34.59 11.52 -0.68
C ARG A 261 34.63 10.01 -0.94
N LEU A 262 35.82 9.41 -0.77
CA LEU A 262 35.96 7.95 -0.68
C LEU A 262 35.05 7.44 0.43
N CYS A 263 34.20 6.46 0.12
CA CYS A 263 33.30 5.87 1.08
C CYS A 263 34.09 4.95 2.02
N GLY A 264 34.11 5.24 3.31
CA GLY A 264 34.97 4.55 4.27
C GLY A 264 36.45 4.97 4.28
N GLY A 265 36.87 5.86 3.35
CA GLY A 265 38.23 6.41 3.30
C GLY A 265 39.23 5.61 2.47
N GLU A 266 38.83 4.47 1.91
CA GLU A 266 39.70 3.59 1.10
C GLU A 266 39.32 3.62 -0.39
N GLU A 267 40.27 3.33 -1.27
CA GLU A 267 40.09 3.31 -2.74
C GLU A 267 39.35 2.07 -3.23
N THR A 268 39.28 1.02 -2.42
CA THR A 268 38.44 -0.17 -2.62
C THR A 268 37.54 -0.39 -1.40
N THR A 269 36.46 -1.11 -1.59
CA THR A 269 35.52 -1.45 -0.51
C THR A 269 34.85 -2.79 -0.79
N THR A 270 34.53 -3.55 0.25
CA THR A 270 33.74 -4.78 0.09
C THR A 270 32.26 -4.47 -0.09
N LEU A 271 31.48 -5.42 -0.63
CA LEU A 271 30.03 -5.31 -0.75
C LEU A 271 29.38 -5.05 0.61
N ALA A 272 29.85 -5.76 1.67
CA ALA A 272 29.36 -5.57 3.04
C ALA A 272 29.61 -4.16 3.56
N GLU A 273 30.81 -3.63 3.35
CA GLU A 273 31.18 -2.29 3.77
C GLU A 273 30.42 -1.21 2.97
N ALA A 274 30.31 -1.40 1.65
CA ALA A 274 29.53 -0.54 0.77
C ALA A 274 28.04 -0.50 1.18
N PHE A 275 27.48 -1.64 1.61
CA PHE A 275 26.11 -1.69 2.17
C PHE A 275 26.02 -0.96 3.52
N ARG A 276 26.97 -1.24 4.43
CA ARG A 276 27.04 -0.65 5.78
C ARG A 276 27.12 0.87 5.75
N LEU A 277 27.94 1.41 4.86
CA LEU A 277 28.15 2.87 4.71
C LEU A 277 27.21 3.51 3.66
N SER A 278 26.46 2.68 2.94
CA SER A 278 25.54 3.14 1.87
C SER A 278 26.28 3.83 0.71
N CYS A 279 27.45 3.33 0.32
CA CYS A 279 28.23 3.85 -0.81
C CYS A 279 27.44 3.78 -2.12
N ASN A 280 27.58 4.74 -3.04
CA ASN A 280 26.87 4.76 -4.31
C ASN A 280 27.70 4.14 -5.43
N ILE A 281 29.01 4.48 -5.47
CA ILE A 281 29.88 4.10 -6.59
C ILE A 281 30.01 2.57 -6.72
N PRO A 282 30.26 1.78 -5.65
CA PRO A 282 30.29 0.33 -5.76
C PRO A 282 28.99 -0.27 -6.29
N TYR A 283 27.85 0.32 -5.95
CA TYR A 283 26.54 -0.15 -6.49
C TYR A 283 26.30 0.26 -7.93
N ALA A 284 26.86 1.39 -8.39
CA ALA A 284 26.82 1.78 -9.79
C ALA A 284 27.66 0.82 -10.65
N GLU A 285 28.85 0.40 -10.18
CA GLU A 285 29.67 -0.62 -10.85
C GLU A 285 28.99 -1.99 -10.84
N LEU A 286 28.52 -2.44 -9.67
CA LEU A 286 27.77 -3.69 -9.51
C LEU A 286 26.57 -3.76 -10.47
N GLY A 287 25.91 -2.63 -10.71
CA GLY A 287 24.79 -2.58 -11.64
C GLY A 287 25.20 -2.87 -13.10
N LEU A 288 26.34 -2.36 -13.54
CA LEU A 288 26.87 -2.67 -14.86
C LEU A 288 27.32 -4.13 -14.99
N GLU A 289 27.92 -4.67 -13.92
CA GLU A 289 28.40 -6.06 -13.90
C GLU A 289 27.24 -7.07 -13.89
N LEU A 290 26.20 -6.84 -13.07
CA LEU A 290 24.99 -7.67 -13.02
C LEU A 290 24.16 -7.55 -14.30
N GLY A 291 24.09 -6.34 -14.85
CA GLY A 291 23.24 -6.01 -16.00
C GLY A 291 21.75 -5.88 -15.66
N GLU A 292 21.03 -5.18 -16.55
CA GLU A 292 19.59 -4.90 -16.40
C GLU A 292 18.74 -6.15 -16.19
N THR A 293 19.07 -7.25 -16.90
CA THR A 293 18.26 -8.47 -16.88
C THR A 293 18.26 -9.14 -15.50
N ALA A 294 19.41 -9.27 -14.85
CA ALA A 294 19.51 -9.89 -13.53
C ALA A 294 18.83 -9.04 -12.46
N ILE A 295 19.08 -7.72 -12.46
CA ILE A 295 18.44 -6.79 -11.53
C ILE A 295 16.94 -6.79 -11.74
N GLY A 296 16.51 -6.75 -13.00
CA GLY A 296 15.11 -6.74 -13.36
C GLY A 296 14.37 -8.02 -13.01
N SER A 297 14.99 -9.18 -13.14
CA SER A 297 14.41 -10.46 -12.70
C SER A 297 14.22 -10.47 -11.18
N MET A 298 15.21 -10.02 -10.41
CA MET A 298 15.08 -9.88 -8.96
C MET A 298 13.97 -8.89 -8.58
N ALA A 299 13.83 -7.77 -9.32
CA ALA A 299 12.74 -6.82 -9.09
C ALA A 299 11.37 -7.46 -9.35
N ASP A 300 11.22 -8.24 -10.43
CA ASP A 300 9.98 -8.98 -10.73
C ASP A 300 9.65 -10.00 -9.62
N ASP A 301 10.64 -10.71 -9.09
CA ASP A 301 10.48 -11.67 -8.00
C ASP A 301 10.02 -10.99 -6.69
N PHE A 302 10.40 -9.74 -6.47
CA PHE A 302 9.90 -8.90 -5.37
C PHE A 302 8.58 -8.18 -5.68
N GLY A 303 8.01 -8.36 -6.88
CA GLY A 303 6.70 -7.84 -7.25
C GLY A 303 6.70 -6.46 -7.90
N PHE A 304 7.86 -5.95 -8.37
CA PHE A 304 7.87 -4.75 -9.20
C PHE A 304 7.12 -5.01 -10.51
N GLY A 305 6.45 -4.00 -11.03
CA GLY A 305 5.63 -4.10 -12.23
C GLY A 305 4.29 -4.82 -12.05
N ALA A 306 4.10 -5.52 -10.93
CA ALA A 306 2.87 -6.24 -10.66
C ALA A 306 1.80 -5.34 -10.03
N THR A 307 0.55 -5.54 -10.44
CA THR A 307 -0.60 -4.97 -9.73
C THR A 307 -0.89 -5.82 -8.49
N LEU A 308 -0.64 -5.25 -7.33
CA LEU A 308 -0.95 -5.87 -6.04
C LEU A 308 -2.33 -5.44 -5.56
N GLU A 309 -3.13 -6.39 -5.05
CA GLU A 309 -4.45 -6.15 -4.47
C GLU A 309 -4.48 -6.62 -3.02
N ILE A 310 -4.78 -5.72 -2.07
CA ILE A 310 -4.71 -5.95 -0.61
C ILE A 310 -6.00 -5.75 0.22
N PRO A 311 -7.25 -5.62 -0.21
CA PRO A 311 -7.93 -5.50 -1.50
C PRO A 311 -7.78 -4.13 -2.19
N LEU A 312 -7.16 -3.16 -1.52
CA LEU A 312 -6.88 -1.86 -2.13
C LEU A 312 -5.93 -2.05 -3.33
N GLN A 313 -6.17 -1.32 -4.39
CA GLN A 313 -5.31 -1.33 -5.55
C GLN A 313 -4.00 -0.59 -5.23
N VAL A 314 -2.88 -1.28 -5.35
CA VAL A 314 -1.54 -0.72 -5.15
C VAL A 314 -0.99 -0.27 -6.50
N THR A 315 -0.48 0.95 -6.57
CA THR A 315 0.22 1.44 -7.77
C THR A 315 1.48 0.58 -8.00
N PRO A 316 1.64 -0.06 -9.17
CA PRO A 316 2.81 -0.89 -9.46
C PRO A 316 4.11 -0.12 -9.30
N SER A 317 5.04 -0.64 -8.51
CA SER A 317 6.40 -0.10 -8.43
C SER A 317 7.16 -0.41 -9.71
N ASN A 318 8.07 0.47 -10.13
CA ASN A 318 8.76 0.34 -11.41
C ASN A 318 10.28 0.19 -11.24
N PHE A 319 10.84 -0.83 -11.89
CA PHE A 319 12.24 -0.86 -12.29
C PHE A 319 12.29 -0.69 -13.81
N PRO A 320 12.92 0.40 -14.33
CA PRO A 320 12.88 0.72 -15.74
C PRO A 320 13.64 -0.33 -16.58
N ARG A 321 13.26 -0.44 -17.85
CA ARG A 321 13.84 -1.40 -18.82
C ARG A 321 14.38 -0.65 -20.04
N GLY A 322 15.30 -1.28 -20.77
CA GLY A 322 15.94 -0.70 -21.95
C GLY A 322 16.91 0.41 -21.60
N LEU A 323 17.63 0.24 -20.50
CA LEU A 323 18.56 1.23 -19.95
C LEU A 323 19.87 1.26 -20.71
N ASP A 324 20.41 2.48 -20.93
CA ASP A 324 21.83 2.63 -21.22
C ASP A 324 22.68 2.49 -19.94
N ASP A 325 23.99 2.41 -20.09
CA ASP A 325 24.91 2.18 -18.97
C ASP A 325 24.80 3.27 -17.89
N ALA A 326 24.64 4.55 -18.27
CA ALA A 326 24.51 5.65 -17.32
C ALA A 326 23.19 5.58 -16.54
N GLN A 327 22.09 5.23 -17.21
CA GLN A 327 20.78 5.02 -16.61
C GLN A 327 20.79 3.80 -15.68
N LEU A 328 21.44 2.72 -16.08
CA LEU A 328 21.59 1.50 -15.27
C LEU A 328 22.41 1.79 -14.00
N MET A 329 23.52 2.51 -14.11
CA MET A 329 24.32 2.95 -12.97
C MET A 329 23.48 3.73 -11.95
N LEU A 330 22.67 4.71 -12.40
CA LEU A 330 21.81 5.49 -11.53
C LEU A 330 20.69 4.67 -10.92
N SER A 331 20.07 3.79 -11.68
CA SER A 331 19.01 2.89 -11.22
C SER A 331 19.50 1.94 -10.13
N SER A 332 20.78 1.53 -10.16
CA SER A 332 21.38 0.59 -9.22
C SER A 332 21.48 1.08 -7.77
N PHE A 333 21.33 2.37 -7.53
CA PHE A 333 21.20 2.90 -6.17
C PHE A 333 19.87 3.65 -5.96
N GLY A 334 18.85 3.29 -6.77
CA GLY A 334 17.46 3.74 -6.59
C GLY A 334 17.18 5.16 -7.04
N GLN A 335 17.87 5.61 -8.10
CA GLN A 335 17.65 6.89 -8.76
C GLN A 335 17.16 6.68 -10.20
N PHE A 336 17.27 7.67 -11.04
CA PHE A 336 16.77 7.72 -12.42
C PHE A 336 15.26 7.56 -12.47
N ASP A 337 14.71 6.42 -12.90
CA ASP A 337 13.28 6.17 -13.02
C ASP A 337 12.80 4.95 -12.21
N VAL A 338 13.57 4.55 -11.20
CA VAL A 338 13.10 3.58 -10.21
C VAL A 338 12.05 4.25 -9.33
N ARG A 339 10.84 3.67 -9.27
CA ARG A 339 9.71 4.19 -8.51
C ARG A 339 9.12 3.13 -7.61
N VAL A 340 8.85 3.49 -6.37
CA VAL A 340 8.34 2.55 -5.38
C VAL A 340 7.21 3.14 -4.54
N THR A 341 6.35 2.25 -4.04
CA THR A 341 5.45 2.53 -2.92
C THR A 341 6.13 2.13 -1.61
N PRO A 342 5.78 2.72 -0.46
CA PRO A 342 6.21 2.25 0.85
C PRO A 342 5.90 0.78 1.13
N LEU A 343 4.76 0.27 0.68
CA LEU A 343 4.45 -1.16 0.75
C LEU A 343 5.49 -2.02 0.01
N GLN A 344 5.89 -1.61 -1.20
CA GLN A 344 6.93 -2.31 -1.97
C GLN A 344 8.28 -2.32 -1.24
N VAL A 345 8.64 -1.20 -0.60
CA VAL A 345 9.88 -1.12 0.18
C VAL A 345 9.80 -2.02 1.42
N ALA A 346 8.64 -2.12 2.08
CA ALA A 346 8.44 -3.08 3.16
C ALA A 346 8.56 -4.54 2.66
N MET A 347 8.05 -4.85 1.47
CA MET A 347 8.15 -6.18 0.86
C MET A 347 9.60 -6.60 0.61
N LEU A 348 10.52 -5.67 0.26
CA LEU A 348 11.95 -5.99 0.14
C LEU A 348 12.52 -6.52 1.45
N SER A 349 12.27 -5.82 2.55
CA SER A 349 12.73 -6.27 3.87
C SER A 349 12.00 -7.51 4.38
N ALA A 350 10.71 -7.70 3.98
CA ALA A 350 9.91 -8.86 4.37
C ALA A 350 10.46 -10.16 3.76
N GLY A 351 10.88 -10.14 2.50
CA GLY A 351 11.51 -11.29 1.86
C GLY A 351 12.80 -11.70 2.56
N VAL A 352 13.62 -10.75 3.01
CA VAL A 352 14.83 -11.02 3.80
C VAL A 352 14.46 -11.56 5.19
N ALA A 353 13.55 -10.89 5.90
CA ALA A 353 13.13 -11.23 7.26
C ALA A 353 12.53 -12.64 7.36
N ASN A 354 11.84 -13.10 6.34
CA ASN A 354 11.17 -14.41 6.29
C ASN A 354 12.04 -15.48 5.57
N GLY A 355 13.36 -15.39 5.70
CA GLY A 355 14.27 -16.43 5.20
C GLY A 355 14.22 -16.63 3.68
N GLY A 356 13.96 -15.60 2.92
CA GLY A 356 13.88 -15.60 1.46
C GLY A 356 12.48 -15.86 0.89
N VAL A 357 11.46 -16.02 1.74
CA VAL A 357 10.08 -16.26 1.32
C VAL A 357 9.28 -14.95 1.44
N LEU A 358 8.80 -14.43 0.33
CA LEU A 358 7.93 -13.28 0.30
C LEU A 358 6.47 -13.72 0.36
N MET A 359 5.76 -13.30 1.41
CA MET A 359 4.32 -13.53 1.55
C MET A 359 3.52 -12.48 0.77
N LYS A 360 2.36 -12.85 0.26
CA LYS A 360 1.45 -11.90 -0.39
C LYS A 360 0.89 -10.94 0.67
N PRO A 361 1.08 -9.62 0.52
CA PRO A 361 0.48 -8.66 1.45
C PRO A 361 -1.03 -8.76 1.49
N ASN A 362 -1.61 -8.64 2.68
CA ASN A 362 -3.07 -8.64 2.86
C ASN A 362 -3.51 -7.70 3.97
N LEU A 363 -4.68 -7.08 3.76
CA LEU A 363 -5.27 -6.10 4.67
C LEU A 363 -6.59 -6.58 5.31
N VAL A 364 -7.18 -7.68 4.79
CA VAL A 364 -8.44 -8.24 5.30
C VAL A 364 -8.19 -9.56 6.00
N ASP A 365 -8.64 -9.67 7.22
CA ASP A 365 -8.56 -10.91 8.02
C ASP A 365 -9.79 -11.78 7.80
N GLN A 366 -10.99 -11.19 7.95
CA GLN A 366 -12.25 -11.92 7.85
C GLN A 366 -13.38 -11.05 7.30
N VAL A 367 -14.34 -11.72 6.66
CA VAL A 367 -15.66 -11.17 6.33
C VAL A 367 -16.69 -11.90 7.18
N ILE A 368 -17.49 -11.16 7.95
CA ILE A 368 -18.39 -11.67 8.97
C ILE A 368 -19.83 -11.25 8.66
N ALA A 369 -20.73 -12.22 8.49
CA ALA A 369 -22.15 -11.95 8.28
C ALA A 369 -22.79 -11.28 9.52
N PRO A 370 -23.98 -10.62 9.38
CA PRO A 370 -24.69 -10.02 10.51
C PRO A 370 -25.03 -11.01 11.65
N ASN A 371 -25.21 -12.30 11.33
CA ASN A 371 -25.43 -13.37 12.27
C ASN A 371 -24.14 -13.96 12.88
N LEU A 372 -23.01 -13.24 12.75
CA LEU A 372 -21.67 -13.59 13.24
C LEU A 372 -21.03 -14.82 12.56
N ARG A 373 -21.63 -15.34 11.49
CA ARG A 373 -21.02 -16.42 10.70
C ARG A 373 -19.88 -15.85 9.86
N VAL A 374 -18.71 -16.46 9.94
CA VAL A 374 -17.58 -16.13 9.08
C VAL A 374 -17.89 -16.59 7.65
N LEU A 375 -17.93 -15.64 6.72
CA LEU A 375 -18.15 -15.86 5.29
C LEU A 375 -16.86 -16.15 4.54
N GLN A 376 -15.78 -15.50 4.97
CA GLN A 376 -14.45 -15.62 4.39
C GLN A 376 -13.40 -15.37 5.45
N SER A 377 -12.34 -16.18 5.48
CA SER A 377 -11.12 -15.96 6.27
C SER A 377 -9.93 -15.85 5.33
N TYR A 378 -8.98 -15.04 5.72
CA TYR A 378 -7.71 -14.95 5.01
C TYR A 378 -6.81 -16.13 5.39
N GLU A 379 -6.21 -16.73 4.35
CA GLU A 379 -5.16 -17.74 4.50
C GLU A 379 -3.86 -17.16 3.95
N PRO A 380 -2.77 -17.13 4.73
CA PRO A 380 -1.48 -16.65 4.26
C PRO A 380 -1.02 -17.41 3.00
N THR A 381 -0.64 -16.68 1.97
CA THR A 381 -0.15 -17.25 0.71
C THR A 381 1.22 -16.71 0.35
N ILE A 382 2.07 -17.57 -0.18
CA ILE A 382 3.38 -17.19 -0.68
C ILE A 382 3.18 -16.41 -1.99
N TYR A 383 3.81 -15.22 -2.08
CA TYR A 383 3.89 -14.46 -3.31
C TYR A 383 5.00 -15.03 -4.22
N SER A 384 6.22 -15.13 -3.66
CA SER A 384 7.42 -15.63 -4.37
C SER A 384 8.48 -16.14 -3.40
N ARG A 385 9.59 -16.63 -3.95
CA ARG A 385 10.78 -17.00 -3.18
C ARG A 385 12.01 -16.34 -3.82
N PRO A 386 12.18 -15.02 -3.63
CA PRO A 386 13.23 -14.27 -4.29
C PRO A 386 14.65 -14.64 -3.84
N LEU A 387 14.79 -15.22 -2.64
CA LEU A 387 16.09 -15.52 -2.05
C LEU A 387 16.18 -16.96 -1.53
N SER A 388 17.36 -17.52 -1.60
CA SER A 388 17.72 -18.72 -0.83
C SER A 388 17.85 -18.37 0.67
N PRO A 389 17.62 -19.33 1.57
CA PRO A 389 17.77 -19.10 3.01
C PRO A 389 19.16 -18.60 3.41
N GLN A 390 20.20 -19.06 2.70
CA GLN A 390 21.59 -18.67 2.92
C GLN A 390 21.80 -17.19 2.59
N VAL A 391 21.30 -16.75 1.45
CA VAL A 391 21.38 -15.33 1.05
C VAL A 391 20.55 -14.44 1.99
N ALA A 392 19.33 -14.84 2.36
CA ALA A 392 18.52 -14.11 3.33
C ALA A 392 19.25 -13.94 4.68
N GLN A 393 19.94 -14.98 5.15
CA GLN A 393 20.73 -14.91 6.38
C GLN A 393 21.92 -13.96 6.25
N GLU A 394 22.65 -13.99 5.10
CA GLU A 394 23.75 -13.08 4.84
C GLU A 394 23.28 -11.62 4.79
N MET A 395 22.18 -11.37 4.08
CA MET A 395 21.56 -10.05 4.01
C MET A 395 21.13 -9.56 5.39
N THR A 396 20.55 -10.42 6.24
CA THR A 396 20.20 -10.09 7.62
C THR A 396 21.44 -9.61 8.38
N ARG A 397 22.59 -10.31 8.27
CA ARG A 397 23.85 -9.88 8.90
C ARG A 397 24.31 -8.50 8.42
N MET A 398 24.25 -8.27 7.10
CA MET A 398 24.63 -6.98 6.50
C MET A 398 23.69 -5.86 6.95
N MET A 399 22.38 -6.11 7.02
CA MET A 399 21.39 -5.15 7.51
C MET A 399 21.54 -4.86 9.01
N VAL A 400 21.89 -5.85 9.84
CA VAL A 400 22.23 -5.66 11.26
C VAL A 400 23.48 -4.79 11.39
N ASN A 401 24.51 -5.04 10.58
CA ASN A 401 25.71 -4.22 10.58
C ASN A 401 25.45 -2.76 10.18
N ASN A 402 24.53 -2.52 9.24
CA ASN A 402 24.15 -1.17 8.86
C ASN A 402 23.50 -0.39 10.03
N VAL A 403 22.73 -1.06 10.89
CA VAL A 403 22.15 -0.45 12.09
C VAL A 403 23.15 -0.38 13.23
N SER A 404 23.87 -1.45 13.52
CA SER A 404 24.75 -1.52 14.70
C SER A 404 26.01 -0.66 14.56
N GLN A 405 26.60 -0.55 13.36
CA GLN A 405 27.88 0.10 13.11
C GLN A 405 27.87 1.03 11.88
N GLY A 406 26.75 1.14 11.18
CA GLY A 406 26.65 1.88 9.93
C GLY A 406 25.79 3.13 10.01
N VAL A 407 25.28 3.49 8.82
CA VAL A 407 24.55 4.76 8.60
C VAL A 407 23.09 4.73 9.04
N ALA A 408 22.58 3.61 9.57
CA ALA A 408 21.23 3.48 10.12
C ALA A 408 21.21 3.46 11.66
N SER A 409 22.24 3.99 12.30
CA SER A 409 22.50 3.83 13.74
C SER A 409 21.43 4.42 14.68
N ALA A 410 20.62 5.37 14.22
CA ALA A 410 19.52 5.91 15.01
C ALA A 410 18.32 4.94 15.15
N ALA A 411 18.29 3.85 14.37
CA ALA A 411 17.31 2.78 14.54
C ALA A 411 17.70 1.73 15.60
N ARG A 412 18.83 1.87 16.28
CA ARG A 412 19.24 0.93 17.35
C ARG A 412 18.25 0.91 18.50
N ILE A 413 17.91 -0.28 18.96
CA ILE A 413 17.09 -0.53 20.14
C ILE A 413 17.98 -1.25 21.17
N PRO A 414 18.12 -0.75 22.40
CA PRO A 414 18.94 -1.42 23.42
C PRO A 414 18.46 -2.85 23.68
N GLY A 415 19.37 -3.83 23.59
CA GLY A 415 19.06 -5.24 23.86
C GLY A 415 18.33 -5.98 22.73
N ILE A 416 18.01 -5.32 21.61
CA ILE A 416 17.32 -5.92 20.47
C ILE A 416 18.17 -5.73 19.20
N SER A 417 18.41 -6.81 18.48
CA SER A 417 19.07 -6.76 17.19
C SER A 417 18.09 -6.27 16.12
N VAL A 418 18.44 -5.16 15.47
CA VAL A 418 17.63 -4.55 14.41
C VAL A 418 18.37 -4.68 13.07
N ALA A 419 17.72 -5.23 12.09
CA ALA A 419 18.19 -5.25 10.70
C ALA A 419 17.55 -4.09 9.93
N GLY A 420 18.32 -3.29 9.19
CA GLY A 420 17.72 -2.17 8.46
C GLY A 420 18.62 -1.50 7.45
N LYS A 421 18.02 -0.66 6.63
CA LYS A 421 18.66 0.16 5.61
C LYS A 421 18.02 1.54 5.53
N THR A 422 18.84 2.58 5.52
CA THR A 422 18.40 3.96 5.24
C THR A 422 18.53 4.29 3.77
N GLY A 423 17.71 5.22 3.31
CA GLY A 423 17.80 5.80 1.97
C GLY A 423 17.48 7.29 1.99
N THR A 424 18.21 8.06 1.21
CA THR A 424 17.88 9.45 0.89
C THR A 424 17.82 9.55 -0.62
N ALA A 425 16.70 10.02 -1.14
CA ALA A 425 16.51 10.22 -2.56
C ALA A 425 16.16 11.69 -2.85
N GLU A 426 16.71 12.23 -3.93
CA GLU A 426 16.33 13.53 -4.45
C GLU A 426 15.07 13.38 -5.28
N THR A 427 14.08 14.27 -5.07
CA THR A 427 12.81 14.20 -5.80
C THR A 427 12.87 14.79 -7.20
N GLY A 428 13.96 15.50 -7.53
CA GLY A 428 14.13 16.22 -8.78
C GLY A 428 13.32 17.53 -8.87
N ILE A 429 12.60 17.89 -7.82
CA ILE A 429 11.82 19.13 -7.70
C ILE A 429 12.46 20.00 -6.61
N GLY A 430 13.16 21.06 -7.01
CA GLY A 430 13.87 21.91 -6.06
C GLY A 430 14.84 21.14 -5.18
N ASP A 431 14.84 21.46 -3.87
CA ASP A 431 15.64 20.77 -2.85
C ASP A 431 14.89 19.61 -2.16
N GLY A 432 13.78 19.16 -2.75
CA GLY A 432 12.92 18.12 -2.19
C GLY A 432 13.63 16.77 -2.07
N ARG A 433 13.42 16.10 -0.94
CA ARG A 433 14.00 14.79 -0.62
C ARG A 433 13.00 13.85 0.01
N SER A 434 13.20 12.55 -0.23
CA SER A 434 12.53 11.47 0.49
C SER A 434 13.54 10.79 1.41
N PHE A 435 13.22 10.76 2.70
CA PHE A 435 14.03 10.12 3.74
C PHE A 435 13.41 8.79 4.10
N TRP A 436 14.17 7.70 3.90
CA TRP A 436 13.70 6.34 4.06
C TRP A 436 14.38 5.59 5.18
N PHE A 437 13.63 4.74 5.82
CA PHE A 437 14.13 3.58 6.56
C PHE A 437 13.27 2.36 6.20
N THR A 438 13.92 1.20 6.01
CA THR A 438 13.25 -0.09 5.96
C THR A 438 14.06 -1.11 6.74
N GLY A 439 13.38 -2.05 7.39
CA GLY A 439 14.03 -3.05 8.19
C GLY A 439 13.05 -3.89 9.00
N PHE A 440 13.60 -4.69 9.89
CA PHE A 440 12.83 -5.60 10.74
C PHE A 440 13.51 -5.85 12.08
N ALA A 441 12.73 -6.29 13.03
CA ALA A 441 13.18 -6.62 14.37
C ALA A 441 12.24 -7.65 15.05
N PRO A 442 12.78 -8.47 16.01
CA PRO A 442 14.20 -8.77 16.22
C PRO A 442 14.82 -9.44 14.99
N ALA A 443 16.11 -9.26 14.72
CA ALA A 443 16.73 -9.80 13.51
C ALA A 443 16.80 -11.33 13.48
N GLU A 444 16.89 -11.97 14.64
CA GLU A 444 16.97 -13.43 14.79
C GLU A 444 15.63 -14.13 14.66
N ASN A 445 14.54 -13.47 15.03
CA ASN A 445 13.18 -13.98 14.94
C ASN A 445 12.25 -12.80 14.62
N PRO A 446 12.16 -12.37 13.36
CA PRO A 446 11.43 -11.17 12.97
C PRO A 446 9.94 -11.23 13.30
N GLU A 447 9.47 -10.30 14.13
CA GLU A 447 8.07 -10.16 14.50
C GLU A 447 7.36 -9.11 13.63
N LEU A 448 8.12 -8.11 13.17
CA LEU A 448 7.62 -7.07 12.28
C LEU A 448 8.67 -6.61 11.28
N VAL A 449 8.17 -6.18 10.14
CA VAL A 449 8.91 -5.44 9.11
C VAL A 449 8.30 -4.05 9.00
N ILE A 450 9.15 -3.06 8.79
CA ILE A 450 8.72 -1.67 8.67
C ILE A 450 9.33 -0.99 7.45
N ALA A 451 8.55 -0.14 6.79
CA ALA A 451 9.03 0.88 5.88
C ALA A 451 8.49 2.24 6.29
N VAL A 452 9.36 3.23 6.37
CA VAL A 452 9.04 4.62 6.67
C VAL A 452 9.58 5.49 5.54
N VAL A 453 8.75 6.38 5.01
CA VAL A 453 9.16 7.47 4.15
C VAL A 453 8.70 8.79 4.73
N ILE A 454 9.58 9.78 4.75
CA ILE A 454 9.25 11.15 5.16
C ILE A 454 9.73 12.09 4.07
N GLU A 455 8.83 12.92 3.59
CA GLU A 455 9.13 14.00 2.65
C GLU A 455 9.73 15.20 3.40
N GLY A 456 10.71 15.84 2.80
CA GLY A 456 11.37 17.01 3.37
C GLY A 456 12.25 17.70 2.36
N SER A 457 13.05 18.65 2.82
CA SER A 457 14.00 19.40 2.00
C SER A 457 15.43 19.32 2.54
N SER A 458 16.42 19.52 1.69
CA SER A 458 17.79 19.79 2.14
C SER A 458 17.84 21.25 2.64
N PRO A 459 18.48 21.56 3.79
CA PRO A 459 19.45 20.77 4.57
C PRO A 459 18.92 20.17 5.89
N GLU A 460 17.64 19.85 5.99
CA GLU A 460 16.97 19.46 7.24
C GLU A 460 17.58 18.25 7.95
N GLY A 461 18.33 17.38 7.24
CA GLY A 461 18.97 16.24 7.88
C GLY A 461 19.28 15.08 6.95
N THR A 462 19.42 13.91 7.53
CA THR A 462 19.65 12.62 6.84
C THR A 462 18.52 11.64 7.15
N ALA A 463 18.38 10.61 6.36
CA ALA A 463 17.44 9.52 6.65
C ALA A 463 17.66 8.92 8.04
N ASN A 464 18.92 8.85 8.51
CA ASN A 464 19.25 8.38 9.85
C ASN A 464 18.72 9.30 10.97
N SER A 465 18.66 10.62 10.74
CA SER A 465 18.15 11.56 11.75
C SER A 465 16.65 11.81 11.66
N ILE A 466 16.00 11.43 10.54
CA ILE A 466 14.59 11.74 10.27
C ILE A 466 13.73 10.47 10.29
N ALA A 467 14.00 9.49 9.42
CA ALA A 467 13.17 8.29 9.28
C ALA A 467 13.53 7.17 10.29
N SER A 468 14.83 6.99 10.59
CA SER A 468 15.26 5.95 11.53
C SER A 468 14.69 6.10 12.95
N PRO A 469 14.58 7.31 13.55
CA PRO A 469 13.96 7.47 14.86
C PRO A 469 12.47 7.10 14.88
N VAL A 470 11.72 7.41 13.82
CA VAL A 470 10.31 7.03 13.68
C VAL A 470 10.19 5.51 13.63
N ALA A 471 11.00 4.85 12.79
CA ALA A 471 11.01 3.39 12.71
C ALA A 471 11.41 2.75 14.05
N LYS A 472 12.43 3.30 14.75
CA LYS A 472 12.84 2.84 16.09
C LYS A 472 11.67 2.88 17.07
N THR A 473 10.99 4.03 17.19
CA THR A 473 9.88 4.22 18.13
C THR A 473 8.79 3.15 17.90
N ILE A 474 8.45 2.87 16.65
CA ILE A 474 7.41 1.89 16.30
C ILE A 474 7.90 0.46 16.62
N MET A 475 9.09 0.08 16.17
CA MET A 475 9.65 -1.25 16.42
C MET A 475 9.82 -1.54 17.91
N GLU A 476 10.39 -0.59 18.66
CA GLU A 476 10.62 -0.71 20.10
C GLU A 476 9.30 -0.92 20.85
N ALA A 477 8.28 -0.12 20.55
CA ALA A 477 6.99 -0.22 21.19
C ALA A 477 6.28 -1.56 20.88
N VAL A 478 6.43 -2.11 19.67
CA VAL A 478 5.83 -3.40 19.31
C VAL A 478 6.54 -4.58 19.98
N ILE A 479 7.87 -4.57 20.04
CA ILE A 479 8.65 -5.72 20.54
C ILE A 479 8.69 -5.77 22.07
N THR A 480 8.49 -4.65 22.75
CA THR A 480 8.56 -4.57 24.22
C THR A 480 7.19 -4.72 24.91
N ARG A 481 6.16 -5.10 24.18
CA ARG A 481 4.80 -5.35 24.70
C ARG A 481 4.68 -6.47 25.73
#